data_132e80ddb513d7760f3c88760517f7c3
#
_entry.id   132e80ddb513d7760f3c88760517f7c3
#
_cell.length_a   1.000
_cell.length_b   1.000
_cell.length_c   1.000
_cell.angle_alpha   90.00
_cell.angle_beta   90.00
_cell.angle_gamma   90.00
#
_symmetry.space_group_name_H-M   'P 1'
#
loop_
_entity.id
_entity.type
_entity.pdbx_description
1 polymer ?
#
loop_
_entity_poly.entity_id
_entity_poly.type
_entity_poly.pdbx_seq_one_letter_code
_entity_poly.pdbx_strand_id
1 'polypeptide(L)'
;MTWTNTWQAGGPCYALRPFIMAISSIIDPSRLQRIEFSNDEIARYSRHLIMPEVTLEGQKRLKAASILCIGAGGLGSPIALYLAAAGIGRMGLVDGDTVDFSNLQRQILHGTKDVGRKKLNSARDRIREVNPNVQVDLYDTFFTSENARKIVEPYDIVIDGTDNFPTRYLSNDICVFLKKPNVYGSIFRFDGQCTVFAPSLGGPCYRCMFPEPPPPGMVPSCAEGGVLGVLPGIIGVMQAIEAVKLIMGIGEPLIGRMIAFDALKMKFREFKLRKDPKCPVCSANPTITELIDYDQFCGIPQAKAAEEEEAHVPHITVQELKAKLDRGDNFKLIDVREPYEWDICHIPGAKLIPLGQLASRMSELDSADEIALQCKGGTRSARALKLLQEAGFAKLTNVEGGIMAWAEHIDPSVPKY
;
A
#
# COMPACT_ATOMS: atom_id res chain seq x y z
N MET A 1 -23.59 -33.17 -27.51
CA MET A 1 -23.20 -31.77 -27.85
C MET A 1 -21.79 -31.81 -28.39
N THR A 2 -21.67 -31.77 -29.71
CA THR A 2 -20.38 -31.85 -30.42
C THR A 2 -19.74 -30.47 -30.49
N TRP A 3 -18.58 -30.33 -29.89
CA TRP A 3 -17.75 -29.13 -30.03
C TRP A 3 -17.09 -29.14 -31.41
N THR A 4 -17.56 -28.29 -32.31
CA THR A 4 -16.90 -28.07 -33.58
C THR A 4 -15.77 -27.05 -33.38
N ASN A 5 -14.51 -27.54 -33.47
CA ASN A 5 -13.31 -26.71 -33.53
C ASN A 5 -13.31 -25.92 -34.84
N THR A 6 -13.57 -24.62 -34.78
CA THR A 6 -13.22 -23.67 -35.86
C THR A 6 -12.10 -22.76 -35.39
N TRP A 7 -10.89 -23.31 -35.29
CA TRP A 7 -9.68 -22.51 -35.35
C TRP A 7 -9.36 -22.26 -36.82
N GLN A 8 -9.87 -21.16 -37.37
CA GLN A 8 -9.30 -20.64 -38.60
C GLN A 8 -7.89 -20.16 -38.30
N ALA A 9 -6.91 -20.74 -38.99
CA ALA A 9 -5.52 -20.30 -39.01
C ALA A 9 -5.44 -18.90 -39.63
N GLY A 10 -5.71 -17.87 -38.83
CA GLY A 10 -5.27 -16.50 -39.11
C GLY A 10 -3.77 -16.45 -38.94
N GLY A 11 -3.06 -15.92 -39.93
CA GLY A 11 -1.61 -15.81 -39.98
C GLY A 11 -0.98 -15.18 -38.74
N PRO A 12 0.37 -15.20 -38.60
CA PRO A 12 1.08 -14.93 -37.39
C PRO A 12 0.69 -13.56 -36.83
N CYS A 13 0.06 -13.56 -35.65
CA CYS A 13 -0.35 -12.37 -34.89
C CYS A 13 0.86 -11.54 -34.38
N TYR A 14 2.05 -11.78 -34.91
CA TYR A 14 3.28 -11.04 -34.64
C TYR A 14 3.64 -10.17 -35.85
N ALA A 15 2.71 -9.34 -36.31
CA ALA A 15 3.12 -8.19 -37.12
C ALA A 15 4.01 -7.34 -36.20
N LEU A 16 5.30 -7.26 -36.50
CA LEU A 16 6.24 -6.32 -35.90
C LEU A 16 5.62 -4.92 -36.04
N ARG A 17 4.96 -4.43 -34.99
CA ARG A 17 4.55 -3.03 -34.97
C ARG A 17 5.82 -2.20 -35.06
N PRO A 18 5.88 -1.17 -35.91
CA PRO A 18 7.02 -0.29 -35.94
C PRO A 18 7.25 0.22 -34.52
N PHE A 19 8.50 0.11 -34.05
CA PHE A 19 8.93 0.50 -32.73
C PHE A 19 8.78 2.04 -32.63
N ILE A 20 7.68 2.50 -32.08
CA ILE A 20 7.50 3.91 -31.75
C ILE A 20 8.19 4.11 -30.40
N MET A 21 9.39 4.69 -30.42
CA MET A 21 10.00 5.24 -29.19
C MET A 21 9.13 6.39 -28.72
N ALA A 22 8.18 6.09 -27.83
CA ALA A 22 7.23 7.10 -27.34
C ALA A 22 7.83 8.02 -26.27
N ILE A 23 8.93 7.61 -25.63
CA ILE A 23 9.63 8.39 -24.60
C ILE A 23 11.14 8.12 -24.65
N SER A 24 11.94 9.14 -24.34
CA SER A 24 13.38 8.94 -24.11
C SER A 24 13.61 8.28 -22.75
N SER A 25 14.65 7.43 -22.66
CA SER A 25 15.08 6.87 -21.37
C SER A 25 15.37 7.98 -20.36
N ILE A 26 14.98 7.75 -19.10
CA ILE A 26 15.33 8.65 -17.99
C ILE A 26 16.79 8.48 -17.54
N ILE A 27 17.51 7.48 -18.05
CA ILE A 27 18.89 7.19 -17.68
C ILE A 27 19.85 8.01 -18.58
N ASP A 28 20.76 8.73 -17.96
CA ASP A 28 21.80 9.48 -18.67
C ASP A 28 22.67 8.51 -19.51
N PRO A 29 22.75 8.71 -20.85
CA PRO A 29 23.54 7.86 -21.72
C PRO A 29 25.03 7.74 -21.34
N SER A 30 25.62 8.75 -20.70
CA SER A 30 27.01 8.73 -20.25
C SER A 30 27.28 7.60 -19.24
N ARG A 31 26.29 7.21 -18.45
CA ARG A 31 26.40 6.12 -17.48
C ARG A 31 26.56 4.75 -18.14
N LEU A 32 26.07 4.59 -19.38
CA LEU A 32 26.09 3.30 -20.11
C LEU A 32 27.50 2.90 -20.55
N GLN A 33 28.40 3.87 -20.75
CA GLN A 33 29.78 3.63 -21.18
C GLN A 33 30.60 2.79 -20.18
N ARG A 34 30.20 2.82 -18.90
CA ARG A 34 30.86 2.10 -17.81
C ARG A 34 30.24 0.75 -17.48
N ILE A 35 29.16 0.39 -18.21
CA ILE A 35 28.42 -0.83 -17.92
C ILE A 35 28.97 -1.97 -18.76
N GLU A 36 29.49 -2.97 -18.07
CA GLU A 36 29.96 -4.23 -18.63
C GLU A 36 29.14 -5.40 -18.05
N PHE A 37 29.07 -6.50 -18.77
CA PHE A 37 28.42 -7.72 -18.33
C PHE A 37 29.42 -8.87 -18.29
N SER A 38 29.40 -9.65 -17.22
CA SER A 38 30.04 -10.94 -17.17
C SER A 38 29.31 -11.97 -18.06
N ASN A 39 29.97 -13.07 -18.38
CA ASN A 39 29.33 -14.17 -19.11
C ASN A 39 28.11 -14.72 -18.37
N ASP A 40 28.15 -14.78 -17.05
CA ASP A 40 27.03 -15.23 -16.23
C ASP A 40 25.84 -14.26 -16.29
N GLU A 41 26.11 -12.95 -16.34
CA GLU A 41 25.07 -11.94 -16.53
C GLU A 41 24.46 -12.03 -17.95
N ILE A 42 25.28 -12.23 -18.98
CA ILE A 42 24.81 -12.45 -20.35
C ILE A 42 23.90 -13.70 -20.38
N ALA A 43 24.31 -14.79 -19.76
CA ALA A 43 23.50 -16.00 -19.68
C ALA A 43 22.18 -15.74 -18.91
N ARG A 44 22.25 -15.04 -17.76
CA ARG A 44 21.09 -14.68 -16.94
C ARG A 44 20.06 -13.88 -17.71
N TYR A 45 20.50 -12.85 -18.44
CA TYR A 45 19.61 -11.93 -19.16
C TYR A 45 19.37 -12.31 -20.61
N SER A 46 19.82 -13.50 -21.06
CA SER A 46 19.76 -13.92 -22.45
C SER A 46 18.37 -13.77 -23.08
N ARG A 47 17.29 -14.01 -22.32
CA ARG A 47 15.90 -13.86 -22.79
C ARG A 47 15.50 -12.40 -23.02
N HIS A 48 16.09 -11.44 -22.29
CA HIS A 48 15.95 -10.01 -22.54
C HIS A 48 16.78 -9.59 -23.76
N LEU A 49 18.02 -10.06 -23.84
CA LEU A 49 18.99 -9.61 -24.86
C LEU A 49 18.58 -9.94 -26.29
N ILE A 50 17.81 -11.02 -26.49
CA ILE A 50 17.31 -11.43 -27.81
C ILE A 50 16.02 -10.70 -28.24
N MET A 51 15.41 -9.90 -27.35
CA MET A 51 14.24 -9.09 -27.68
C MET A 51 14.69 -7.82 -28.42
N PRO A 52 14.17 -7.54 -29.66
CA PRO A 52 14.54 -6.33 -30.40
C PRO A 52 14.26 -5.02 -29.65
N GLU A 53 13.28 -5.01 -28.75
CA GLU A 53 12.91 -3.87 -27.95
C GLU A 53 13.84 -3.64 -26.76
N VAL A 54 14.56 -4.66 -26.31
CA VAL A 54 15.46 -4.58 -25.15
C VAL A 54 16.90 -4.49 -25.57
N THR A 55 17.42 -5.52 -26.24
CA THR A 55 18.80 -5.64 -26.69
C THR A 55 19.84 -5.50 -25.57
N LEU A 56 21.12 -5.47 -25.90
CA LEU A 56 22.19 -5.22 -24.95
C LEU A 56 22.11 -3.79 -24.36
N GLU A 57 21.65 -2.82 -25.16
CA GLU A 57 21.56 -1.44 -24.71
C GLU A 57 20.48 -1.24 -23.66
N GLY A 58 19.29 -1.80 -23.85
CA GLY A 58 18.22 -1.76 -22.83
C GLY A 58 18.64 -2.43 -21.52
N GLN A 59 19.36 -3.57 -21.61
CA GLN A 59 19.88 -4.23 -20.43
C GLN A 59 20.97 -3.39 -19.72
N LYS A 60 21.83 -2.66 -20.47
CA LYS A 60 22.78 -1.69 -19.90
C LYS A 60 22.05 -0.57 -19.16
N ARG A 61 20.93 -0.07 -19.70
CA ARG A 61 20.10 0.94 -19.02
C ARG A 61 19.54 0.43 -17.71
N LEU A 62 19.03 -0.81 -17.68
CA LEU A 62 18.60 -1.44 -16.43
C LEU A 62 19.74 -1.54 -15.39
N LYS A 63 20.89 -2.04 -15.80
CA LYS A 63 22.05 -2.15 -14.90
C LYS A 63 22.61 -0.79 -14.46
N ALA A 64 22.46 0.25 -15.26
CA ALA A 64 22.86 1.61 -14.91
C ALA A 64 21.84 2.31 -13.99
N ALA A 65 20.61 1.84 -13.93
CA ALA A 65 19.53 2.49 -13.20
C ALA A 65 19.59 2.26 -11.71
N SER A 66 19.12 3.26 -10.96
CA SER A 66 18.88 3.21 -9.52
C SER A 66 17.41 3.49 -9.22
N ILE A 67 16.75 2.58 -8.52
CA ILE A 67 15.35 2.71 -8.10
C ILE A 67 15.24 2.82 -6.59
N LEU A 68 14.25 3.56 -6.11
CA LEU A 68 13.84 3.58 -4.71
C LEU A 68 12.44 2.98 -4.59
N CYS A 69 12.30 1.93 -3.82
CA CYS A 69 11.00 1.37 -3.44
C CYS A 69 10.66 1.83 -2.02
N ILE A 70 9.56 2.57 -1.88
CA ILE A 70 9.04 2.99 -0.58
C ILE A 70 8.04 1.93 -0.14
N GLY A 71 8.39 1.19 0.92
CA GLY A 71 7.66 0.04 1.43
C GLY A 71 8.14 -1.30 0.85
N ALA A 72 8.46 -2.24 1.72
CA ALA A 72 8.79 -3.64 1.41
C ALA A 72 7.60 -4.58 1.70
N GLY A 73 6.39 -4.05 1.59
CA GLY A 73 5.13 -4.73 1.88
C GLY A 73 4.54 -5.50 0.68
N GLY A 74 3.21 -5.47 0.56
CA GLY A 74 2.48 -6.20 -0.48
C GLY A 74 2.85 -5.80 -1.91
N LEU A 75 2.82 -4.50 -2.23
CA LEU A 75 3.24 -3.97 -3.53
C LEU A 75 4.76 -4.04 -3.71
N GLY A 76 5.53 -3.67 -2.68
CA GLY A 76 6.99 -3.69 -2.73
C GLY A 76 7.57 -5.09 -2.99
N SER A 77 6.91 -6.14 -2.53
CA SER A 77 7.36 -7.53 -2.71
C SER A 77 7.55 -7.92 -4.18
N PRO A 78 6.54 -7.88 -5.04
CA PRO A 78 6.71 -8.22 -6.46
C PRO A 78 7.59 -7.20 -7.18
N ILE A 79 7.52 -5.91 -6.84
CA ILE A 79 8.38 -4.87 -7.41
C ILE A 79 9.85 -5.25 -7.23
N ALA A 80 10.26 -5.50 -5.98
CA ALA A 80 11.65 -5.80 -5.65
C ALA A 80 12.13 -7.09 -6.33
N LEU A 81 11.32 -8.16 -6.31
CA LEU A 81 11.69 -9.45 -6.91
C LEU A 81 11.85 -9.35 -8.43
N TYR A 82 10.88 -8.75 -9.12
CA TYR A 82 10.92 -8.70 -10.59
C TYR A 82 11.96 -7.72 -11.12
N LEU A 83 12.16 -6.57 -10.47
CA LEU A 83 13.21 -5.63 -10.88
C LEU A 83 14.61 -6.16 -10.57
N ALA A 84 14.79 -6.90 -9.47
CA ALA A 84 16.04 -7.61 -9.20
C ALA A 84 16.30 -8.68 -10.27
N ALA A 85 15.31 -9.52 -10.60
CA ALA A 85 15.42 -10.53 -11.64
C ALA A 85 15.71 -9.90 -13.02
N ALA A 86 15.11 -8.73 -13.33
CA ALA A 86 15.34 -7.99 -14.55
C ALA A 86 16.76 -7.37 -14.65
N GLY A 87 17.49 -7.31 -13.54
CA GLY A 87 18.88 -6.83 -13.53
C GLY A 87 19.01 -5.32 -13.32
N ILE A 88 18.15 -4.74 -12.48
CA ILE A 88 18.35 -3.37 -12.01
C ILE A 88 19.71 -3.28 -11.27
N GLY A 89 20.49 -2.21 -11.51
CA GLY A 89 21.82 -2.13 -10.92
C GLY A 89 21.80 -1.81 -9.42
N ARG A 90 20.91 -0.89 -9.00
CA ARG A 90 20.82 -0.43 -7.61
C ARG A 90 19.37 -0.27 -7.17
N MET A 91 19.07 -0.79 -5.99
CA MET A 91 17.74 -0.73 -5.37
C MET A 91 17.83 -0.24 -3.94
N GLY A 92 17.20 0.90 -3.66
CA GLY A 92 16.95 1.37 -2.31
C GLY A 92 15.60 0.83 -1.81
N LEU A 93 15.56 0.41 -0.55
CA LEU A 93 14.35 -0.02 0.14
C LEU A 93 14.18 0.81 1.41
N VAL A 94 12.99 1.38 1.60
CA VAL A 94 12.63 2.11 2.82
C VAL A 94 11.48 1.39 3.51
N ASP A 95 11.68 0.93 4.73
CA ASP A 95 10.62 0.30 5.56
C ASP A 95 11.10 0.25 7.02
N GLY A 96 10.28 0.66 7.97
CA GLY A 96 10.61 0.66 9.41
C GLY A 96 10.13 -0.58 10.15
N ASP A 97 9.34 -1.45 9.49
CA ASP A 97 8.60 -2.53 10.12
C ASP A 97 9.43 -3.82 10.31
N THR A 98 8.84 -4.72 11.08
CA THR A 98 9.20 -6.14 11.16
C THR A 98 8.19 -6.99 10.38
N VAL A 99 8.59 -8.20 10.00
CA VAL A 99 7.71 -9.16 9.35
C VAL A 99 6.73 -9.72 10.37
N ASP A 100 5.44 -9.54 10.12
CA ASP A 100 4.37 -10.14 10.89
C ASP A 100 3.78 -11.35 10.17
N PHE A 101 3.28 -12.34 10.92
CA PHE A 101 2.69 -13.55 10.34
C PHE A 101 1.51 -13.23 9.42
N SER A 102 0.67 -12.26 9.76
CA SER A 102 -0.46 -11.80 8.95
C SER A 102 -0.04 -11.13 7.63
N ASN A 103 1.22 -10.76 7.49
CA ASN A 103 1.76 -10.17 6.27
C ASN A 103 2.00 -11.21 5.16
N LEU A 104 2.30 -12.46 5.53
CA LEU A 104 2.80 -13.50 4.62
C LEU A 104 1.80 -13.88 3.52
N GLN A 105 0.51 -13.62 3.72
CA GLN A 105 -0.52 -13.88 2.71
C GLN A 105 -0.42 -12.97 1.46
N ARG A 106 0.39 -11.87 1.52
CA ARG A 106 0.57 -10.92 0.42
C ARG A 106 1.99 -10.38 0.24
N GLN A 107 2.83 -10.45 1.26
CA GLN A 107 4.20 -9.94 1.24
C GLN A 107 5.19 -11.05 0.89
N ILE A 108 5.13 -11.53 -0.36
CA ILE A 108 5.85 -12.72 -0.87
C ILE A 108 7.39 -12.58 -0.90
N LEU A 109 7.90 -11.41 -0.60
CA LEU A 109 9.34 -11.14 -0.41
C LEU A 109 9.86 -11.81 0.86
N HIS A 110 8.97 -12.05 1.84
CA HIS A 110 9.26 -12.62 3.15
C HIS A 110 8.72 -14.06 3.26
N GLY A 111 9.33 -14.86 4.11
CA GLY A 111 8.87 -16.21 4.40
C GLY A 111 8.56 -16.42 5.89
N THR A 112 7.99 -17.58 6.25
CA THR A 112 7.64 -17.90 7.64
C THR A 112 8.85 -17.83 8.59
N LYS A 113 10.05 -18.16 8.10
CA LYS A 113 11.31 -18.05 8.86
C LYS A 113 11.70 -16.61 9.21
N ASP A 114 11.08 -15.62 8.54
CA ASP A 114 11.41 -14.21 8.69
C ASP A 114 10.49 -13.48 9.68
N VAL A 115 9.47 -14.15 10.23
CA VAL A 115 8.59 -13.56 11.24
C VAL A 115 9.39 -13.01 12.41
N GLY A 116 9.14 -11.74 12.79
CA GLY A 116 9.87 -11.02 13.81
C GLY A 116 11.19 -10.36 13.35
N ARG A 117 11.69 -10.67 12.15
CA ARG A 117 12.87 -10.00 11.57
C ARG A 117 12.47 -8.66 10.95
N LYS A 118 13.42 -7.72 10.87
CA LYS A 118 13.24 -6.49 10.06
C LYS A 118 12.93 -6.86 8.61
N LYS A 119 11.87 -6.25 8.04
CA LYS A 119 11.46 -6.48 6.63
C LYS A 119 12.61 -6.27 5.67
N LEU A 120 13.41 -5.22 5.88
CA LEU A 120 14.53 -4.88 5.00
C LEU A 120 15.62 -5.95 4.99
N ASN A 121 15.93 -6.58 6.12
CA ASN A 121 16.92 -7.65 6.17
C ASN A 121 16.44 -8.90 5.41
N SER A 122 15.19 -9.29 5.62
CA SER A 122 14.55 -10.37 4.88
C SER A 122 14.52 -10.06 3.37
N ALA A 123 14.12 -8.84 3.00
CA ALA A 123 14.08 -8.38 1.61
C ALA A 123 15.43 -8.44 0.91
N ARG A 124 16.48 -7.91 1.55
CA ARG A 124 17.85 -7.95 1.01
C ARG A 124 18.33 -9.38 0.78
N ASP A 125 18.11 -10.28 1.75
CA ASP A 125 18.55 -11.67 1.65
C ASP A 125 17.83 -12.34 0.46
N ARG A 126 16.54 -12.12 0.33
CA ARG A 126 15.73 -12.67 -0.78
C ARG A 126 16.10 -12.09 -2.14
N ILE A 127 16.36 -10.79 -2.24
CA ILE A 127 16.84 -10.15 -3.48
C ILE A 127 18.18 -10.74 -3.91
N ARG A 128 19.11 -10.96 -2.98
CA ARG A 128 20.40 -11.57 -3.26
C ARG A 128 20.31 -13.02 -3.74
N GLU A 129 19.33 -13.77 -3.22
CA GLU A 129 19.04 -15.13 -3.73
C GLU A 129 18.54 -15.09 -5.18
N VAL A 130 17.73 -14.09 -5.54
CA VAL A 130 17.22 -13.92 -6.91
C VAL A 130 18.32 -13.43 -7.84
N ASN A 131 19.03 -12.36 -7.44
CA ASN A 131 20.10 -11.77 -8.24
C ASN A 131 21.18 -11.12 -7.36
N PRO A 132 22.33 -11.76 -7.19
CA PRO A 132 23.41 -11.25 -6.35
C PRO A 132 24.11 -9.99 -6.90
N ASN A 133 23.86 -9.65 -8.19
CA ASN A 133 24.50 -8.50 -8.84
C ASN A 133 23.78 -7.18 -8.56
N VAL A 134 22.63 -7.20 -7.87
CA VAL A 134 21.89 -6.00 -7.50
C VAL A 134 22.50 -5.40 -6.23
N GLN A 135 22.91 -4.14 -6.29
CA GLN A 135 23.25 -3.38 -5.09
C GLN A 135 21.97 -3.02 -4.33
N VAL A 136 21.87 -3.41 -3.07
CA VAL A 136 20.70 -3.12 -2.21
C VAL A 136 21.09 -2.19 -1.10
N ASP A 137 20.48 -1.01 -1.05
CA ASP A 137 20.61 -0.04 0.03
C ASP A 137 19.38 -0.13 0.94
N LEU A 138 19.60 -0.19 2.25
CA LEU A 138 18.56 -0.33 3.25
C LEU A 138 18.41 0.96 4.06
N TYR A 139 17.18 1.47 4.16
CA TYR A 139 16.81 2.60 5.00
C TYR A 139 15.81 2.10 6.06
N ASP A 140 16.34 1.61 7.20
CA ASP A 140 15.55 1.09 8.34
C ASP A 140 14.93 2.26 9.11
N THR A 141 13.94 2.88 8.50
CA THR A 141 13.23 4.04 9.04
C THR A 141 11.87 4.19 8.36
N PHE A 142 10.95 4.89 9.00
CA PHE A 142 9.77 5.39 8.33
C PHE A 142 10.13 6.55 7.39
N PHE A 143 9.39 6.67 6.29
CA PHE A 143 9.60 7.72 5.31
C PHE A 143 8.89 8.99 5.76
N THR A 144 9.66 10.02 6.14
CA THR A 144 9.17 11.27 6.75
C THR A 144 9.67 12.50 6.00
N SER A 145 9.10 13.66 6.28
CA SER A 145 9.51 14.93 5.68
C SER A 145 10.98 15.27 5.96
N GLU A 146 11.52 14.86 7.12
CA GLU A 146 12.91 15.14 7.50
C GLU A 146 13.92 14.32 6.69
N ASN A 147 13.57 13.08 6.30
CA ASN A 147 14.51 12.17 5.64
C ASN A 147 14.28 11.99 4.14
N ALA A 148 13.10 12.33 3.63
CA ALA A 148 12.66 12.05 2.26
C ALA A 148 13.64 12.57 1.21
N ARG A 149 14.10 13.83 1.31
CA ARG A 149 15.02 14.42 0.33
C ARG A 149 16.32 13.62 0.24
N LYS A 150 16.96 13.36 1.39
CA LYS A 150 18.22 12.61 1.46
C LYS A 150 18.09 11.19 0.91
N ILE A 151 16.95 10.55 1.16
CA ILE A 151 16.71 9.17 0.71
C ILE A 151 16.43 9.13 -0.79
N VAL A 152 15.60 10.05 -1.32
CA VAL A 152 15.17 10.04 -2.73
C VAL A 152 16.23 10.54 -3.70
N GLU A 153 17.03 11.53 -3.31
CA GLU A 153 17.97 12.24 -4.18
C GLU A 153 18.92 11.31 -4.98
N PRO A 154 19.47 10.20 -4.40
CA PRO A 154 20.43 9.33 -5.11
C PRO A 154 19.80 8.42 -6.18
N TYR A 155 18.48 8.39 -6.34
CA TYR A 155 17.77 7.46 -7.20
C TYR A 155 17.19 8.15 -8.43
N ASP A 156 17.06 7.39 -9.53
CA ASP A 156 16.54 7.89 -10.80
C ASP A 156 15.01 7.92 -10.82
N ILE A 157 14.38 6.98 -10.11
CA ILE A 157 12.94 6.75 -10.08
C ILE A 157 12.49 6.29 -8.70
N VAL A 158 11.31 6.70 -8.29
CA VAL A 158 10.65 6.23 -7.08
C VAL A 158 9.48 5.32 -7.46
N ILE A 159 9.32 4.23 -6.72
CA ILE A 159 8.18 3.32 -6.86
C ILE A 159 7.46 3.29 -5.51
N ASP A 160 6.23 3.78 -5.53
CA ASP A 160 5.39 3.90 -4.35
C ASP A 160 4.69 2.57 -4.06
N GLY A 161 5.17 1.87 -3.04
CA GLY A 161 4.60 0.62 -2.53
C GLY A 161 3.82 0.79 -1.23
N THR A 162 3.40 2.02 -0.89
CA THR A 162 2.76 2.36 0.38
C THR A 162 1.25 2.18 0.35
N ASP A 163 0.65 2.08 1.52
CA ASP A 163 -0.79 1.85 1.72
C ASP A 163 -1.47 2.96 2.54
N ASN A 164 -0.77 4.06 2.82
CA ASN A 164 -1.30 5.18 3.60
C ASN A 164 -1.20 6.53 2.86
N PHE A 165 -2.11 7.44 3.16
CA PHE A 165 -2.20 8.73 2.49
C PHE A 165 -1.02 9.67 2.78
N PRO A 166 -0.56 9.87 4.04
CA PRO A 166 0.57 10.76 4.32
C PRO A 166 1.79 10.43 3.48
N THR A 167 2.20 9.16 3.46
CA THR A 167 3.36 8.72 2.68
C THR A 167 3.16 8.91 1.18
N ARG A 168 1.94 8.72 0.64
CA ARG A 168 1.63 8.98 -0.78
C ARG A 168 1.79 10.44 -1.16
N TYR A 169 1.28 11.36 -0.33
CA TYR A 169 1.46 12.80 -0.57
C TYR A 169 2.93 13.20 -0.46
N LEU A 170 3.64 12.73 0.55
CA LEU A 170 5.07 12.97 0.73
C LEU A 170 5.88 12.43 -0.46
N SER A 171 5.64 11.17 -0.87
CA SER A 171 6.29 10.53 -2.02
C SER A 171 6.08 11.34 -3.30
N ASN A 172 4.84 11.80 -3.53
CA ASN A 172 4.51 12.64 -4.67
C ASN A 172 5.28 13.97 -4.63
N ASP A 173 5.19 14.71 -3.52
CA ASP A 173 5.70 16.06 -3.44
C ASP A 173 7.23 16.09 -3.55
N ILE A 174 7.94 15.19 -2.88
CA ILE A 174 9.39 15.09 -3.01
C ILE A 174 9.81 14.70 -4.44
N CYS A 175 9.05 13.84 -5.13
CA CYS A 175 9.32 13.48 -6.52
C CYS A 175 9.13 14.69 -7.46
N VAL A 176 8.11 15.51 -7.23
CA VAL A 176 7.91 16.76 -7.98
C VAL A 176 9.08 17.72 -7.77
N PHE A 177 9.51 17.95 -6.52
CA PHE A 177 10.61 18.84 -6.20
C PHE A 177 11.96 18.39 -6.77
N LEU A 178 12.20 17.08 -6.77
CA LEU A 178 13.42 16.50 -7.34
C LEU A 178 13.30 16.14 -8.83
N LYS A 179 12.14 16.46 -9.46
CA LYS A 179 11.84 16.18 -10.88
C LYS A 179 11.99 14.70 -11.26
N LYS A 180 11.67 13.80 -10.33
CA LYS A 180 11.76 12.35 -10.54
C LYS A 180 10.39 11.76 -10.85
N PRO A 181 10.32 10.72 -11.71
CA PRO A 181 9.10 9.95 -11.87
C PRO A 181 8.74 9.22 -10.58
N ASN A 182 7.45 9.18 -10.24
CA ASN A 182 6.89 8.37 -9.19
C ASN A 182 5.93 7.35 -9.81
N VAL A 183 6.28 6.07 -9.73
CA VAL A 183 5.43 4.97 -10.20
C VAL A 183 4.49 4.56 -9.09
N TYR A 184 3.25 4.96 -9.24
CA TYR A 184 2.20 4.79 -8.25
C TYR A 184 1.42 3.48 -8.45
N GLY A 185 1.16 2.81 -7.34
CA GLY A 185 0.23 1.69 -7.23
C GLY A 185 -0.68 1.83 -6.03
N SER A 186 -1.92 1.39 -6.15
CA SER A 186 -2.87 1.34 -5.04
C SER A 186 -3.75 0.12 -5.16
N ILE A 187 -4.13 -0.43 -4.02
CA ILE A 187 -5.01 -1.59 -3.92
C ILE A 187 -6.04 -1.36 -2.82
N PHE A 188 -7.25 -1.84 -3.05
CA PHE A 188 -8.28 -1.88 -2.03
C PHE A 188 -9.23 -3.06 -2.32
N ARG A 189 -9.33 -4.02 -1.39
CA ARG A 189 -10.14 -5.25 -1.52
C ARG A 189 -9.83 -6.00 -2.81
N PHE A 190 -10.61 -5.78 -3.88
CA PHE A 190 -10.50 -6.40 -5.20
C PHE A 190 -10.13 -5.41 -6.31
N ASP A 191 -9.97 -4.13 -5.96
CA ASP A 191 -9.65 -3.08 -6.92
C ASP A 191 -8.18 -2.69 -6.83
N GLY A 192 -7.55 -2.49 -7.98
CA GLY A 192 -6.18 -2.03 -8.09
C GLY A 192 -6.02 -0.88 -9.07
N GLN A 193 -5.04 -0.03 -8.84
CA GLN A 193 -4.71 1.11 -9.70
C GLN A 193 -3.22 1.19 -9.94
N CYS A 194 -2.83 1.60 -11.16
CA CYS A 194 -1.44 1.88 -11.51
C CYS A 194 -1.33 3.07 -12.46
N THR A 195 -0.39 3.98 -12.21
CA THR A 195 -0.06 5.13 -13.06
C THR A 195 1.37 5.60 -12.81
N VAL A 196 1.84 6.53 -13.64
CA VAL A 196 3.12 7.23 -13.47
C VAL A 196 2.86 8.72 -13.27
N PHE A 197 3.20 9.24 -12.11
CA PHE A 197 3.22 10.67 -11.85
C PHE A 197 4.59 11.25 -12.21
N ALA A 198 4.63 12.03 -13.28
CA ALA A 198 5.88 12.59 -13.80
C ALA A 198 5.67 13.99 -14.38
N PRO A 199 5.49 15.03 -13.54
CA PRO A 199 5.31 16.41 -14.02
C PRO A 199 6.48 16.94 -14.84
N SER A 200 7.69 16.47 -14.56
CA SER A 200 8.90 16.81 -15.33
C SER A 200 8.89 16.25 -16.77
N LEU A 201 8.08 15.22 -17.02
CA LEU A 201 7.85 14.61 -18.33
C LEU A 201 6.51 15.04 -18.94
N GLY A 202 5.90 16.12 -18.45
CA GLY A 202 4.65 16.68 -18.97
C GLY A 202 3.37 16.04 -18.42
N GLY A 203 3.47 15.06 -17.52
CA GLY A 203 2.33 14.40 -16.88
C GLY A 203 1.75 15.14 -15.68
N PRO A 204 0.66 14.64 -15.11
CA PRO A 204 0.13 15.09 -13.82
C PRO A 204 0.97 14.59 -12.65
N CYS A 205 0.73 15.14 -11.44
CA CYS A 205 1.16 14.58 -10.17
C CYS A 205 -0.04 14.00 -9.40
N TYR A 206 0.20 13.37 -8.26
CA TYR A 206 -0.86 12.81 -7.41
C TYR A 206 -1.88 13.87 -6.97
N ARG A 207 -1.41 15.10 -6.63
CA ARG A 207 -2.29 16.19 -6.22
C ARG A 207 -3.12 16.79 -7.37
N CYS A 208 -2.80 16.51 -8.64
CA CYS A 208 -3.69 16.84 -9.74
C CYS A 208 -4.98 15.99 -9.72
N MET A 209 -4.92 14.78 -9.15
CA MET A 209 -6.08 13.90 -8.97
C MET A 209 -6.74 14.11 -7.61
N PHE A 210 -5.92 14.19 -6.57
CA PHE A 210 -6.34 14.26 -5.17
C PHE A 210 -5.67 15.48 -4.53
N PRO A 211 -6.22 16.70 -4.72
CA PRO A 211 -5.64 17.92 -4.14
C PRO A 211 -5.67 17.90 -2.62
N GLU A 212 -6.67 17.23 -2.03
CA GLU A 212 -6.88 17.06 -0.60
C GLU A 212 -7.09 15.58 -0.25
N PRO A 213 -6.67 15.13 0.92
CA PRO A 213 -6.92 13.77 1.38
C PRO A 213 -8.41 13.57 1.69
N PRO A 214 -8.92 12.33 1.63
CA PRO A 214 -10.25 12.04 2.12
C PRO A 214 -10.33 12.32 3.63
N PRO A 215 -11.50 12.71 4.15
CA PRO A 215 -11.70 12.88 5.59
C PRO A 215 -11.26 11.63 6.38
N PRO A 216 -10.64 11.81 7.55
CA PRO A 216 -10.22 10.69 8.40
C PRO A 216 -11.34 9.67 8.64
N GLY A 217 -11.02 8.38 8.50
CA GLY A 217 -11.95 7.27 8.70
C GLY A 217 -12.97 7.06 7.57
N MET A 218 -12.95 7.84 6.48
CA MET A 218 -13.80 7.59 5.30
C MET A 218 -13.30 6.40 4.49
N VAL A 219 -12.00 6.25 4.36
CA VAL A 219 -11.39 5.13 3.63
C VAL A 219 -10.71 4.22 4.65
N PRO A 220 -11.21 2.99 4.87
CA PRO A 220 -10.57 2.06 5.78
C PRO A 220 -9.19 1.65 5.29
N SER A 221 -8.27 1.43 6.22
CA SER A 221 -6.95 0.87 5.92
C SER A 221 -7.04 -0.56 5.36
N CYS A 222 -5.95 -1.06 4.77
CA CYS A 222 -5.89 -2.47 4.34
C CYS A 222 -6.06 -3.46 5.50
N ALA A 223 -5.71 -3.04 6.72
CA ALA A 223 -5.89 -3.86 7.93
C ALA A 223 -7.37 -3.94 8.38
N GLU A 224 -8.15 -2.91 8.05
CA GLU A 224 -9.59 -2.86 8.39
C GLU A 224 -10.46 -3.35 7.24
N GLY A 225 -10.16 -2.93 6.00
CA GLY A 225 -10.94 -3.26 4.82
C GLY A 225 -10.65 -4.65 4.23
N GLY A 226 -9.50 -5.24 4.58
CA GLY A 226 -8.98 -6.45 3.96
C GLY A 226 -8.39 -6.21 2.56
N VAL A 227 -7.60 -7.15 2.09
CA VAL A 227 -7.01 -7.14 0.75
C VAL A 227 -6.85 -8.56 0.24
N LEU A 228 -7.25 -8.81 -1.00
CA LEU A 228 -6.97 -10.07 -1.67
C LEU A 228 -5.47 -10.18 -1.95
N GLY A 229 -4.79 -11.17 -1.32
CA GLY A 229 -3.33 -11.25 -1.29
C GLY A 229 -2.63 -11.34 -2.64
N VAL A 230 -3.30 -11.82 -3.68
CA VAL A 230 -2.75 -11.86 -5.05
C VAL A 230 -2.82 -10.51 -5.78
N LEU A 231 -3.67 -9.59 -5.33
CA LEU A 231 -3.87 -8.29 -5.99
C LEU A 231 -2.61 -7.40 -5.96
N PRO A 232 -1.89 -7.27 -4.83
CA PRO A 232 -0.60 -6.59 -4.82
C PRO A 232 0.40 -7.17 -5.81
N GLY A 233 0.34 -8.49 -6.08
CA GLY A 233 1.16 -9.16 -7.08
C GLY A 233 0.93 -8.58 -8.47
N ILE A 234 -0.34 -8.43 -8.89
CA ILE A 234 -0.70 -7.88 -10.19
C ILE A 234 -0.26 -6.42 -10.30
N ILE A 235 -0.66 -5.58 -9.34
CA ILE A 235 -0.40 -4.14 -9.39
C ILE A 235 1.08 -3.83 -9.24
N GLY A 236 1.80 -4.50 -8.32
CA GLY A 236 3.24 -4.30 -8.17
C GLY A 236 4.06 -4.75 -9.39
N VAL A 237 3.62 -5.81 -10.08
CA VAL A 237 4.24 -6.19 -11.38
C VAL A 237 3.95 -5.13 -12.45
N MET A 238 2.76 -4.55 -12.49
CA MET A 238 2.47 -3.42 -13.39
C MET A 238 3.38 -2.22 -13.08
N GLN A 239 3.59 -1.88 -11.81
CA GLN A 239 4.55 -0.84 -11.41
C GLN A 239 5.98 -1.18 -11.87
N ALA A 240 6.41 -2.43 -11.74
CA ALA A 240 7.72 -2.86 -12.23
C ALA A 240 7.85 -2.70 -13.75
N ILE A 241 6.81 -3.03 -14.53
CA ILE A 241 6.78 -2.83 -15.99
C ILE A 241 6.89 -1.33 -16.33
N GLU A 242 6.17 -0.46 -15.63
CA GLU A 242 6.25 0.99 -15.85
C GLU A 242 7.66 1.52 -15.56
N ALA A 243 8.30 1.06 -14.48
CA ALA A 243 9.69 1.40 -14.19
C ALA A 243 10.64 0.95 -15.30
N VAL A 244 10.49 -0.28 -15.80
CA VAL A 244 11.29 -0.81 -16.92
C VAL A 244 11.10 0.03 -18.19
N LYS A 245 9.86 0.40 -18.54
CA LYS A 245 9.59 1.24 -19.72
C LYS A 245 10.27 2.61 -19.61
N LEU A 246 10.19 3.26 -18.45
CA LEU A 246 10.85 4.55 -18.20
C LEU A 246 12.37 4.46 -18.28
N ILE A 247 12.95 3.41 -17.68
CA ILE A 247 14.40 3.18 -17.67
C ILE A 247 14.92 2.88 -19.07
N MET A 248 14.26 2.01 -19.80
CA MET A 248 14.67 1.63 -21.15
C MET A 248 14.34 2.68 -22.20
N GLY A 249 13.33 3.51 -21.96
CA GLY A 249 12.81 4.45 -22.95
C GLY A 249 12.02 3.72 -24.06
N ILE A 250 11.16 2.77 -23.68
CA ILE A 250 10.41 1.93 -24.62
C ILE A 250 8.91 1.98 -24.31
N GLY A 251 8.10 1.70 -25.33
CA GLY A 251 6.65 1.62 -25.22
C GLY A 251 6.01 2.95 -24.81
N GLU A 252 4.84 2.87 -24.20
CA GLU A 252 4.04 4.00 -23.76
C GLU A 252 3.84 3.91 -22.24
N PRO A 253 4.66 4.60 -21.42
CA PRO A 253 4.43 4.66 -19.97
C PRO A 253 3.06 5.28 -19.63
N LEU A 254 2.53 4.94 -18.45
CA LEU A 254 1.25 5.42 -17.96
C LEU A 254 1.31 6.91 -17.48
N ILE A 255 2.05 7.74 -18.19
CA ILE A 255 2.10 9.20 -17.93
C ILE A 255 0.83 9.83 -18.49
N GLY A 256 0.05 10.48 -17.65
CA GLY A 256 -1.26 11.05 -18.03
C GLY A 256 -2.35 10.02 -18.29
N ARG A 257 -2.14 8.78 -17.88
CA ARG A 257 -3.09 7.66 -17.96
C ARG A 257 -3.05 6.85 -16.68
N MET A 258 -4.17 6.29 -16.27
CA MET A 258 -4.27 5.39 -15.13
C MET A 258 -5.00 4.11 -15.55
N ILE A 259 -4.46 2.99 -15.21
CA ILE A 259 -5.15 1.71 -15.29
C ILE A 259 -5.83 1.43 -13.95
N ALA A 260 -7.14 1.16 -13.98
CA ALA A 260 -7.87 0.56 -12.87
C ALA A 260 -8.22 -0.89 -13.22
N PHE A 261 -7.96 -1.77 -12.29
CA PHE A 261 -8.18 -3.22 -12.40
C PHE A 261 -9.26 -3.66 -11.40
N ASP A 262 -10.32 -4.28 -11.91
CA ASP A 262 -11.39 -4.94 -11.15
C ASP A 262 -11.12 -6.45 -11.18
N ALA A 263 -10.61 -6.99 -10.09
CA ALA A 263 -10.21 -8.40 -10.00
C ALA A 263 -11.41 -9.35 -10.01
N LEU A 264 -12.60 -8.92 -9.53
CA LEU A 264 -13.80 -9.75 -9.56
C LEU A 264 -14.31 -9.98 -10.99
N LYS A 265 -14.09 -8.99 -11.87
CA LYS A 265 -14.52 -9.06 -13.28
C LYS A 265 -13.36 -9.31 -14.24
N MET A 266 -12.11 -9.40 -13.73
CA MET A 266 -10.88 -9.47 -14.55
C MET A 266 -10.88 -8.39 -15.64
N LYS A 267 -11.24 -7.16 -15.26
CA LYS A 267 -11.42 -6.06 -16.22
C LYS A 267 -10.46 -4.92 -15.93
N PHE A 268 -9.72 -4.53 -16.97
CA PHE A 268 -8.92 -3.31 -16.96
C PHE A 268 -9.69 -2.17 -17.61
N ARG A 269 -9.64 -1.00 -16.98
CA ARG A 269 -10.15 0.26 -17.51
C ARG A 269 -9.03 1.28 -17.54
N GLU A 270 -8.92 2.03 -18.61
CA GLU A 270 -7.98 3.13 -18.72
C GLU A 270 -8.70 4.46 -18.55
N PHE A 271 -8.14 5.33 -17.71
CA PHE A 271 -8.59 6.70 -17.50
C PHE A 271 -7.52 7.68 -17.94
N LYS A 272 -7.91 8.75 -18.65
CA LYS A 272 -7.02 9.86 -18.96
C LYS A 272 -6.89 10.77 -17.75
N LEU A 273 -5.66 11.03 -17.35
CA LEU A 273 -5.34 11.96 -16.28
C LEU A 273 -4.82 13.28 -16.89
N ARG A 274 -5.34 14.38 -16.41
CA ARG A 274 -4.92 15.71 -16.87
C ARG A 274 -4.14 16.43 -15.77
N LYS A 275 -3.11 17.14 -16.17
CA LYS A 275 -2.40 18.06 -15.27
C LYS A 275 -3.34 19.21 -14.90
N ASP A 276 -3.50 19.47 -13.62
CA ASP A 276 -4.24 20.62 -13.15
C ASP A 276 -3.36 21.88 -13.24
N PRO A 277 -3.77 22.91 -14.02
CA PRO A 277 -3.01 24.15 -14.13
C PRO A 277 -2.95 24.93 -12.82
N LYS A 278 -3.82 24.63 -11.84
CA LYS A 278 -3.86 25.22 -10.49
C LYS A 278 -3.33 24.28 -9.40
N CYS A 279 -2.70 23.17 -9.78
CA CYS A 279 -2.18 22.20 -8.82
C CYS A 279 -1.26 22.89 -7.80
N PRO A 280 -1.45 22.67 -6.50
CA PRO A 280 -0.70 23.36 -5.46
C PRO A 280 0.81 23.04 -5.47
N VAL A 281 1.25 21.96 -6.13
CA VAL A 281 2.65 21.52 -6.12
C VAL A 281 3.30 21.58 -7.50
N CYS A 282 2.60 21.17 -8.58
CA CYS A 282 3.22 21.00 -9.90
C CYS A 282 2.76 22.03 -10.95
N SER A 283 1.94 23.03 -10.58
CA SER A 283 1.54 24.13 -11.47
C SER A 283 2.70 25.07 -11.77
N ALA A 284 2.45 26.09 -12.63
CA ALA A 284 3.42 27.14 -12.88
C ALA A 284 3.65 28.08 -11.68
N ASN A 285 2.63 28.20 -10.81
CA ASN A 285 2.68 29.00 -9.58
C ASN A 285 2.26 28.14 -8.39
N PRO A 286 3.13 27.23 -7.90
CA PRO A 286 2.79 26.34 -6.82
C PRO A 286 2.70 27.10 -5.49
N THR A 287 1.75 26.70 -4.65
CA THR A 287 1.59 27.23 -3.27
C THR A 287 2.32 26.38 -2.24
N ILE A 288 2.64 25.10 -2.57
CA ILE A 288 3.43 24.19 -1.75
C ILE A 288 4.77 24.01 -2.47
N THR A 289 5.83 24.59 -1.90
CA THR A 289 7.19 24.62 -2.47
C THR A 289 8.21 23.87 -1.64
N GLU A 290 7.82 23.40 -0.46
CA GLU A 290 8.62 22.58 0.45
C GLU A 290 7.78 21.46 1.07
N LEU A 291 8.43 20.50 1.72
CA LEU A 291 7.74 19.41 2.41
C LEU A 291 7.01 19.96 3.64
N ILE A 292 5.80 19.43 3.88
CA ILE A 292 4.91 19.84 4.97
C ILE A 292 4.78 18.72 6.01
N ASP A 293 4.01 18.95 7.06
CA ASP A 293 3.54 17.91 7.95
C ASP A 293 2.38 17.15 7.27
N TYR A 294 2.67 15.96 6.75
CA TYR A 294 1.69 15.15 6.01
C TYR A 294 0.70 14.42 6.92
N ASP A 295 1.06 14.15 8.17
CA ASP A 295 0.15 13.56 9.15
C ASP A 295 -0.93 14.57 9.52
N GLN A 296 -0.53 15.80 9.84
CA GLN A 296 -1.46 16.90 10.09
C GLN A 296 -2.33 17.18 8.85
N PHE A 297 -1.71 17.22 7.65
CA PHE A 297 -2.43 17.47 6.38
C PHE A 297 -3.50 16.40 6.11
N CYS A 298 -3.24 15.14 6.47
CA CYS A 298 -4.18 14.03 6.33
C CYS A 298 -5.13 13.89 7.52
N GLY A 299 -5.08 14.79 8.50
CA GLY A 299 -5.94 14.78 9.67
C GLY A 299 -5.66 13.62 10.63
N ILE A 300 -4.42 13.11 10.64
CA ILE A 300 -3.98 12.14 11.64
C ILE A 300 -3.60 12.94 12.91
N PRO A 301 -4.27 12.71 14.04
CA PRO A 301 -3.95 13.41 15.28
C PRO A 301 -2.51 13.12 15.68
N GLN A 302 -1.78 14.15 16.14
CA GLN A 302 -0.49 13.93 16.78
C GLN A 302 -0.67 13.06 18.02
N ALA A 303 0.30 12.18 18.32
CA ALA A 303 0.19 11.19 19.39
C ALA A 303 -0.31 11.78 20.74
N LYS A 304 0.13 13.00 21.09
CA LYS A 304 -0.37 13.69 22.29
C LYS A 304 -1.85 14.08 22.23
N ALA A 305 -2.34 14.50 21.06
CA ALA A 305 -3.75 14.85 20.90
C ALA A 305 -4.64 13.60 20.83
N ALA A 306 -4.13 12.50 20.29
CA ALA A 306 -4.80 11.21 20.30
C ALA A 306 -4.90 10.63 21.72
N GLU A 307 -3.84 10.73 22.53
CA GLU A 307 -3.85 10.34 23.95
C GLU A 307 -4.83 11.18 24.79
N GLU A 308 -4.93 12.49 24.51
CA GLU A 308 -5.88 13.38 25.18
C GLU A 308 -7.34 13.10 24.75
N GLU A 309 -7.59 12.74 23.50
CA GLU A 309 -8.92 12.36 23.00
C GLU A 309 -9.35 10.97 23.48
N GLU A 310 -8.45 10.01 23.58
CA GLU A 310 -8.70 8.69 24.18
C GLU A 310 -8.91 8.77 25.69
N ALA A 311 -8.21 9.65 26.39
CA ALA A 311 -8.39 9.87 27.84
C ALA A 311 -9.78 10.40 28.22
N HIS A 312 -10.54 10.96 27.27
CA HIS A 312 -11.91 11.46 27.51
C HIS A 312 -13.01 10.44 27.21
N VAL A 313 -12.67 9.27 26.65
CA VAL A 313 -13.64 8.21 26.38
C VAL A 313 -13.67 7.25 27.56
N PRO A 314 -14.80 7.09 28.28
CA PRO A 314 -14.89 6.08 29.34
C PRO A 314 -14.47 4.70 28.80
N HIS A 315 -13.49 4.07 29.41
CA HIS A 315 -12.97 2.78 28.96
C HIS A 315 -12.82 1.79 30.14
N ILE A 316 -12.80 0.51 29.80
CA ILE A 316 -12.44 -0.60 30.68
C ILE A 316 -11.43 -1.50 29.97
N THR A 317 -10.53 -2.10 30.73
CA THR A 317 -9.60 -3.11 30.26
C THR A 317 -10.31 -4.43 29.99
N VAL A 318 -9.68 -5.30 29.19
CA VAL A 318 -10.24 -6.67 28.97
C VAL A 318 -10.25 -7.51 30.25
N GLN A 319 -9.36 -7.23 31.22
CA GLN A 319 -9.33 -7.87 32.53
C GLN A 319 -10.55 -7.45 33.36
N GLU A 320 -10.88 -6.16 33.38
CA GLU A 320 -12.07 -5.65 34.07
C GLU A 320 -13.36 -6.16 33.43
N LEU A 321 -13.41 -6.21 32.07
CA LEU A 321 -14.52 -6.82 31.34
C LEU A 321 -14.70 -8.29 31.74
N LYS A 322 -13.62 -9.07 31.79
CA LYS A 322 -13.64 -10.48 32.21
C LYS A 322 -14.19 -10.62 33.65
N ALA A 323 -13.69 -9.78 34.56
CA ALA A 323 -14.15 -9.78 35.93
C ALA A 323 -15.66 -9.46 36.07
N LYS A 324 -16.20 -8.53 35.26
CA LYS A 324 -17.64 -8.23 35.18
C LYS A 324 -18.44 -9.43 34.68
N LEU A 325 -17.99 -10.09 33.63
CA LEU A 325 -18.62 -11.28 33.06
C LEU A 325 -18.65 -12.43 34.08
N ASP A 326 -17.54 -12.66 34.79
CA ASP A 326 -17.41 -13.74 35.78
C ASP A 326 -18.28 -13.54 37.01
N ARG A 327 -18.50 -12.28 37.43
CA ARG A 327 -19.43 -11.92 38.53
C ARG A 327 -20.90 -12.00 38.10
N GLY A 328 -21.20 -12.03 36.81
CA GLY A 328 -22.56 -11.95 36.30
C GLY A 328 -23.16 -10.56 36.45
N ASP A 329 -22.34 -9.50 36.35
CA ASP A 329 -22.82 -8.12 36.47
C ASP A 329 -23.87 -7.84 35.37
N ASN A 330 -24.87 -7.02 35.72
CA ASN A 330 -25.94 -6.69 34.76
C ASN A 330 -25.50 -5.55 33.80
N PHE A 331 -24.94 -5.88 32.66
CA PHE A 331 -24.58 -4.96 31.60
C PHE A 331 -24.78 -5.61 30.21
N LYS A 332 -24.75 -4.81 29.15
CA LYS A 332 -24.81 -5.29 27.77
C LYS A 332 -23.43 -5.16 27.14
N LEU A 333 -22.90 -6.25 26.60
CA LEU A 333 -21.69 -6.23 25.80
C LEU A 333 -22.09 -6.19 24.31
N ILE A 334 -21.75 -5.10 23.63
CA ILE A 334 -22.08 -4.89 22.22
C ILE A 334 -20.82 -4.95 21.38
N ASP A 335 -20.82 -5.85 20.40
CA ASP A 335 -19.78 -5.95 19.39
C ASP A 335 -20.19 -5.14 18.15
N VAL A 336 -19.41 -4.11 17.81
CA VAL A 336 -19.72 -3.23 16.68
C VAL A 336 -18.97 -3.58 15.41
N ARG A 337 -18.38 -4.79 15.34
CA ARG A 337 -17.72 -5.31 14.16
C ARG A 337 -18.75 -5.77 13.10
N GLU A 338 -18.23 -6.17 11.95
CA GLU A 338 -19.04 -6.72 10.87
C GLU A 338 -19.36 -8.21 11.10
N PRO A 339 -20.46 -8.76 10.52
CA PRO A 339 -20.83 -10.17 10.69
C PRO A 339 -19.72 -11.16 10.34
N TYR A 340 -18.97 -10.91 9.28
CA TYR A 340 -17.85 -11.77 8.88
C TYR A 340 -16.67 -11.77 9.88
N GLU A 341 -16.50 -10.69 10.67
CA GLU A 341 -15.52 -10.64 11.76
C GLU A 341 -16.03 -11.41 12.99
N TRP A 342 -17.32 -11.33 13.23
CA TRP A 342 -18.00 -12.09 14.29
C TRP A 342 -17.91 -13.59 14.07
N ASP A 343 -18.04 -14.03 12.81
CA ASP A 343 -17.95 -15.45 12.42
C ASP A 343 -16.53 -16.03 12.64
N ILE A 344 -15.48 -15.19 12.62
CA ILE A 344 -14.12 -15.62 12.94
C ILE A 344 -14.00 -15.94 14.43
N CYS A 345 -14.41 -15.01 15.27
CA CYS A 345 -14.42 -15.16 16.73
C CYS A 345 -15.25 -14.05 17.38
N HIS A 346 -15.74 -14.28 18.59
CA HIS A 346 -16.45 -13.27 19.38
C HIS A 346 -16.31 -13.55 20.89
N ILE A 347 -16.49 -12.52 21.71
CA ILE A 347 -16.49 -12.67 23.16
C ILE A 347 -17.83 -13.28 23.58
N PRO A 348 -17.84 -14.35 24.40
CA PRO A 348 -19.08 -14.97 24.89
C PRO A 348 -19.98 -13.95 25.60
N GLY A 349 -21.29 -13.98 25.30
CA GLY A 349 -22.28 -13.04 25.85
C GLY A 349 -22.39 -11.68 25.14
N ALA A 350 -21.55 -11.40 24.15
CA ALA A 350 -21.68 -10.21 23.32
C ALA A 350 -22.88 -10.30 22.37
N LYS A 351 -23.48 -9.14 22.04
CA LYS A 351 -24.50 -8.99 20.99
C LYS A 351 -23.91 -8.21 19.83
N LEU A 352 -24.02 -8.75 18.61
CA LEU A 352 -23.55 -8.08 17.41
C LEU A 352 -24.52 -6.99 16.95
N ILE A 353 -24.03 -5.75 16.88
CA ILE A 353 -24.70 -4.62 16.24
C ILE A 353 -23.64 -3.85 15.45
N PRO A 354 -23.46 -4.12 14.16
CA PRO A 354 -22.43 -3.47 13.35
C PRO A 354 -22.51 -1.94 13.42
N LEU A 355 -21.36 -1.26 13.47
CA LEU A 355 -21.29 0.19 13.59
C LEU A 355 -22.15 0.92 12.54
N GLY A 356 -22.13 0.43 11.30
CA GLY A 356 -22.94 0.99 10.20
C GLY A 356 -24.45 0.80 10.38
N GLN A 357 -24.89 -0.11 11.26
CA GLN A 357 -26.30 -0.37 11.58
C GLN A 357 -26.72 0.21 12.94
N LEU A 358 -25.76 0.69 13.74
CA LEU A 358 -26.00 1.09 15.13
C LEU A 358 -27.11 2.15 15.24
N ALA A 359 -27.05 3.19 14.39
CA ALA A 359 -28.06 4.26 14.39
C ALA A 359 -29.49 3.75 14.14
N SER A 360 -29.66 2.81 13.21
CA SER A 360 -30.97 2.23 12.87
C SER A 360 -31.46 1.19 13.87
N ARG A 361 -30.56 0.65 14.70
CA ARG A 361 -30.83 -0.41 15.67
C ARG A 361 -30.72 0.05 17.11
N MET A 362 -30.61 1.36 17.38
CA MET A 362 -30.56 1.92 18.73
C MET A 362 -31.77 1.55 19.57
N SER A 363 -32.95 1.34 18.96
CA SER A 363 -34.14 0.89 19.65
C SER A 363 -34.05 -0.51 20.28
N GLU A 364 -33.01 -1.27 19.94
CA GLU A 364 -32.73 -2.57 20.57
C GLU A 364 -31.95 -2.43 21.88
N LEU A 365 -31.51 -1.22 22.25
CA LEU A 365 -30.77 -0.88 23.43
C LEU A 365 -31.62 -0.01 24.33
N ASP A 366 -31.52 -0.21 25.65
CA ASP A 366 -32.16 0.65 26.66
C ASP A 366 -31.12 1.66 27.15
N SER A 367 -31.44 2.94 27.11
CA SER A 367 -30.56 4.01 27.58
C SER A 367 -30.30 3.96 29.12
N ALA A 368 -31.10 3.21 29.87
CA ALA A 368 -30.88 2.94 31.29
C ALA A 368 -29.83 1.85 31.53
N ASP A 369 -29.59 0.98 30.58
CA ASP A 369 -28.59 -0.10 30.68
C ASP A 369 -27.15 0.43 30.75
N GLU A 370 -26.30 -0.29 31.45
CA GLU A 370 -24.85 -0.17 31.32
C GLU A 370 -24.39 -0.93 30.05
N ILE A 371 -23.67 -0.25 29.14
CA ILE A 371 -23.27 -0.83 27.88
C ILE A 371 -21.74 -0.75 27.71
N ALA A 372 -21.12 -1.89 27.55
CA ALA A 372 -19.73 -2.00 27.13
C ALA A 372 -19.68 -2.25 25.60
N LEU A 373 -18.90 -1.43 24.90
CA LEU A 373 -18.75 -1.48 23.44
C LEU A 373 -17.39 -2.05 23.10
N GLN A 374 -17.33 -3.04 22.23
CA GLN A 374 -16.08 -3.63 21.76
C GLN A 374 -16.04 -3.71 20.24
N CYS A 375 -14.81 -3.71 19.68
CA CYS A 375 -14.53 -3.98 18.29
C CYS A 375 -13.22 -4.76 18.14
N LYS A 376 -12.53 -4.66 17.01
CA LYS A 376 -11.23 -5.32 16.83
C LYS A 376 -10.15 -4.76 17.77
N GLY A 377 -9.91 -3.43 17.73
CA GLY A 377 -8.82 -2.78 18.47
C GLY A 377 -9.23 -1.58 19.34
N GLY A 378 -10.55 -1.29 19.51
CA GLY A 378 -11.03 -0.19 20.35
C GLY A 378 -11.51 1.06 19.59
N THR A 379 -11.02 1.35 18.39
CA THR A 379 -11.30 2.59 17.64
C THR A 379 -12.77 2.69 17.17
N ARG A 380 -13.31 1.63 16.55
CA ARG A 380 -14.71 1.61 16.06
C ARG A 380 -15.69 1.67 17.24
N SER A 381 -15.38 1.00 18.34
CA SER A 381 -16.20 1.01 19.55
C SER A 381 -16.17 2.37 20.26
N ALA A 382 -15.06 3.11 20.25
CA ALA A 382 -15.00 4.48 20.69
C ALA A 382 -15.90 5.42 19.86
N ARG A 383 -15.94 5.25 18.54
CA ARG A 383 -16.87 5.98 17.66
C ARG A 383 -18.34 5.61 17.93
N ALA A 384 -18.62 4.33 18.15
CA ALA A 384 -19.95 3.86 18.52
C ALA A 384 -20.40 4.46 19.85
N LEU A 385 -19.49 4.59 20.83
CA LEU A 385 -19.75 5.21 22.11
C LEU A 385 -20.15 6.69 21.94
N LYS A 386 -19.42 7.47 21.16
CA LYS A 386 -19.77 8.88 20.87
C LYS A 386 -21.17 8.99 20.23
N LEU A 387 -21.50 8.12 19.25
CA LEU A 387 -22.84 8.10 18.62
C LEU A 387 -23.97 7.80 19.64
N LEU A 388 -23.75 6.86 20.55
CA LEU A 388 -24.72 6.56 21.61
C LEU A 388 -24.84 7.67 22.64
N GLN A 389 -23.73 8.34 23.00
CA GLN A 389 -23.74 9.51 23.89
C GLN A 389 -24.59 10.66 23.31
N GLU A 390 -24.40 10.95 22.01
CA GLU A 390 -25.21 11.96 21.30
C GLU A 390 -26.70 11.59 21.25
N ALA A 391 -27.01 10.30 21.29
CA ALA A 391 -28.39 9.79 21.37
C ALA A 391 -28.95 9.69 22.79
N GLY A 392 -28.20 10.16 23.84
CA GLY A 392 -28.67 10.26 25.22
C GLY A 392 -28.39 9.06 26.12
N PHE A 393 -27.55 8.12 25.69
CA PHE A 393 -27.06 7.01 26.51
C PHE A 393 -25.97 7.51 27.47
N ALA A 394 -26.09 7.25 28.76
CA ALA A 394 -25.20 7.82 29.78
C ALA A 394 -24.17 6.83 30.35
N LYS A 395 -24.47 5.52 30.37
CA LYS A 395 -23.65 4.51 31.02
C LYS A 395 -22.89 3.66 29.96
N LEU A 396 -21.93 4.29 29.33
CA LEU A 396 -21.18 3.69 28.20
C LEU A 396 -19.71 3.52 28.54
N THR A 397 -19.12 2.41 28.17
CA THR A 397 -17.67 2.16 28.27
C THR A 397 -17.14 1.53 27.01
N ASN A 398 -15.93 1.92 26.60
CA ASN A 398 -15.18 1.32 25.50
C ASN A 398 -14.26 0.22 26.04
N VAL A 399 -14.23 -0.94 25.42
CA VAL A 399 -13.28 -2.01 25.75
C VAL A 399 -11.95 -1.72 25.07
N GLU A 400 -10.95 -1.36 25.87
CA GLU A 400 -9.61 -1.03 25.41
C GLU A 400 -8.96 -2.23 24.70
N GLY A 401 -8.36 -1.99 23.53
CA GLY A 401 -7.73 -3.04 22.70
C GLY A 401 -8.69 -4.06 22.11
N GLY A 402 -10.00 -4.01 22.44
CA GLY A 402 -11.04 -4.83 21.85
C GLY A 402 -10.78 -6.34 21.93
N ILE A 403 -11.27 -7.09 20.91
CA ILE A 403 -11.09 -8.56 20.88
C ILE A 403 -9.63 -8.99 20.70
N MET A 404 -8.76 -8.12 20.16
CA MET A 404 -7.34 -8.44 20.04
C MET A 404 -6.65 -8.50 21.39
N ALA A 405 -6.94 -7.53 22.29
CA ALA A 405 -6.46 -7.54 23.67
C ALA A 405 -7.09 -8.70 24.47
N TRP A 406 -8.37 -9.02 24.21
CA TRP A 406 -9.02 -10.19 24.79
C TRP A 406 -8.30 -11.48 24.42
N ALA A 407 -7.98 -11.68 23.13
CA ALA A 407 -7.23 -12.84 22.64
C ALA A 407 -5.80 -12.92 23.21
N GLU A 408 -5.20 -11.76 23.52
CA GLU A 408 -3.84 -11.72 24.06
C GLU A 408 -3.75 -12.02 25.55
N HIS A 409 -4.69 -11.45 26.30
CA HIS A 409 -4.57 -11.41 27.76
C HIS A 409 -5.59 -12.29 28.50
N ILE A 410 -6.70 -12.66 27.87
CA ILE A 410 -7.79 -13.37 28.53
C ILE A 410 -7.95 -14.78 27.98
N ASP A 411 -8.09 -14.93 26.68
CA ASP A 411 -8.36 -16.22 26.03
C ASP A 411 -7.48 -16.41 24.79
N PRO A 412 -6.28 -17.00 24.93
CA PRO A 412 -5.38 -17.25 23.82
C PRO A 412 -5.92 -18.24 22.77
N SER A 413 -7.04 -18.92 23.01
CA SER A 413 -7.70 -19.77 22.02
C SER A 413 -8.47 -18.96 20.97
N VAL A 414 -8.80 -17.70 21.27
CA VAL A 414 -9.42 -16.77 20.33
C VAL A 414 -8.41 -16.37 19.27
N PRO A 415 -8.69 -16.62 17.97
CA PRO A 415 -7.75 -16.30 16.92
C PRO A 415 -7.53 -14.79 16.77
N LYS A 416 -6.27 -14.38 16.62
CA LYS A 416 -5.89 -13.03 16.22
C LYS A 416 -5.96 -12.90 14.70
N TYR A 417 -6.65 -11.87 14.14
CA TYR A 417 -6.89 -11.70 12.71
C TYR A 417 -6.71 -10.26 12.22
#